data_de845e838ec2fc3c5444ee7552f4879e
#
_entry.id   de845e838ec2fc3c5444ee7552f4879e
#
_cell.length_a   1.000
_cell.length_b   1.000
_cell.length_c   1.000
_cell.angle_alpha   90.00
_cell.angle_beta   90.00
_cell.angle_gamma   90.00
#
_symmetry.space_group_name_H-M   'P 1'
#
loop_
_entity.id
_entity.type
_entity.pdbx_description
1 polymer ?
#
loop_
_entity_poly.entity_id
_entity_poly.type
_entity_poly.pdbx_seq_one_letter_code
_entity_poly.pdbx_strand_id
1 'polypeptide(L)'
;MGMQISSEGVVVVELPDEPETTKELENIMRCVEDQDGCDVVLDFSNVTILTSKSLAPLMLLRGLLNTYGRRLVMCCINPATKGVFSVTALDAAFEIVEDKAAALALVEPHADRSDSP
;
A
#
# COMPACT_ATOMS: atom_id res chain seq x y z
N MET A 1 11.71 -8.77 5.06
CA MET A 1 11.03 -8.05 4.67
C MET A 1 10.43 -8.39 3.54
N GLY A 2 9.42 -8.23 3.34
CA GLY A 2 8.94 -8.80 2.49
C GLY A 2 8.19 -8.16 1.39
N MET A 3 8.75 -7.95 0.30
CA MET A 3 8.09 -7.50 -0.87
C MET A 3 7.86 -8.73 -1.74
N GLN A 4 6.61 -9.04 -2.03
CA GLN A 4 6.28 -10.16 -2.87
C GLN A 4 5.55 -9.65 -4.10
N ILE A 5 5.98 -10.05 -5.26
CA ILE A 5 5.40 -9.59 -6.50
C ILE A 5 4.65 -10.74 -7.12
N SER A 6 3.35 -10.54 -7.35
CA SER A 6 2.58 -11.60 -7.95
C SER A 6 2.66 -11.48 -9.46
N SER A 7 2.33 -12.55 -10.14
CA SER A 7 2.42 -12.54 -11.59
C SER A 7 1.30 -11.73 -12.21
N GLU A 8 0.33 -11.31 -11.43
CA GLU A 8 -0.74 -10.52 -11.98
C GLU A 8 -0.57 -9.03 -11.82
N GLY A 9 0.60 -8.58 -11.53
CA GLY A 9 0.84 -7.15 -11.38
C GLY A 9 0.41 -6.62 -10.03
N VAL A 10 0.51 -7.39 -9.00
CA VAL A 10 0.23 -6.97 -7.64
C VAL A 10 1.49 -7.14 -6.81
N VAL A 11 1.87 -6.11 -6.08
CA VAL A 11 3.01 -6.17 -5.18
C VAL A 11 2.49 -6.09 -3.76
N VAL A 12 2.82 -7.06 -2.94
CA VAL A 12 2.41 -7.09 -1.53
C VAL A 12 3.64 -6.85 -0.69
N VAL A 13 3.62 -5.85 0.17
CA VAL A 13 4.76 -5.47 0.97
C VAL A 13 4.41 -5.44 2.43
N GLU A 14 5.17 -6.17 3.25
CA GLU A 14 5.08 -6.02 4.69
C GLU A 14 6.02 -4.90 5.05
N LEU A 15 5.49 -3.77 5.45
CA LEU A 15 6.33 -2.62 5.76
C LEU A 15 7.10 -2.84 7.05
N PRO A 16 8.38 -2.51 7.07
CA PRO A 16 9.13 -2.54 8.32
C PRO A 16 8.76 -1.34 9.17
N ASP A 17 9.12 -1.40 10.44
CA ASP A 17 8.89 -0.28 11.33
C ASP A 17 9.89 0.84 11.01
N GLU A 18 9.68 2.02 11.60
CA GLU A 18 10.61 3.12 11.41
C GLU A 18 11.95 2.77 12.04
N PRO A 19 13.03 3.22 11.44
CA PRO A 19 13.12 4.19 10.36
C PRO A 19 13.17 3.58 8.96
N GLU A 20 13.10 2.26 8.86
CA GLU A 20 13.22 1.63 7.57
C GLU A 20 12.00 1.79 6.68
N THR A 21 10.88 2.21 7.25
CA THR A 21 9.64 2.37 6.51
C THR A 21 9.82 3.28 5.30
N THR A 22 10.48 4.41 5.50
CA THR A 22 10.66 5.39 4.43
C THR A 22 11.44 4.79 3.28
N LYS A 23 12.52 4.06 3.60
CA LYS A 23 13.33 3.48 2.56
C LYS A 23 12.57 2.43 1.78
N GLU A 24 11.77 1.66 2.47
CA GLU A 24 10.99 0.62 1.81
C GLU A 24 9.96 1.26 0.87
N LEU A 25 9.35 2.36 1.28
CA LEU A 25 8.41 3.05 0.40
C LEU A 25 9.09 3.54 -0.87
N GLU A 26 10.33 3.98 -0.78
CA GLU A 26 11.08 4.40 -1.95
C GLU A 26 11.39 3.21 -2.85
N ASN A 27 11.69 2.06 -2.28
CA ASN A 27 11.93 0.86 -3.06
C ASN A 27 10.67 0.43 -3.80
N ILE A 28 9.51 0.57 -3.16
CA ILE A 28 8.24 0.23 -3.79
C ILE A 28 7.99 1.14 -4.98
N MET A 29 8.29 2.43 -4.84
CA MET A 29 8.09 3.36 -5.95
C MET A 29 8.94 2.98 -7.15
N ARG A 30 10.18 2.55 -6.91
CA ARG A 30 11.02 2.11 -8.00
C ARG A 30 10.46 0.87 -8.67
N CYS A 31 9.95 -0.06 -7.86
CA CYS A 31 9.37 -1.27 -8.38
C CYS A 31 8.15 -0.97 -9.26
N VAL A 32 7.32 -0.03 -8.83
CA VAL A 32 6.14 0.36 -9.59
C VAL A 32 6.56 0.93 -10.94
N GLU A 33 7.58 1.78 -10.94
CA GLU A 33 8.04 2.37 -12.19
C GLU A 33 8.65 1.31 -13.11
N ASP A 34 9.41 0.38 -12.56
CA ASP A 34 10.02 -0.66 -13.36
C ASP A 34 9.00 -1.56 -14.03
N GLN A 35 7.84 -1.71 -13.41
CA GLN A 35 6.81 -2.56 -13.97
C GLN A 35 5.75 -1.80 -14.76
N ASP A 36 5.95 -0.52 -14.99
CA ASP A 36 4.98 0.31 -15.68
C ASP A 36 3.65 0.29 -14.96
N GLY A 37 3.72 0.24 -13.66
CA GLY A 37 2.51 0.28 -12.83
C GLY A 37 2.11 -1.10 -12.33
N CYS A 38 1.68 -1.14 -11.10
CA CYS A 38 1.16 -2.36 -10.48
C CYS A 38 0.32 -1.93 -9.29
N ASP A 39 -0.60 -2.78 -8.89
CA ASP A 39 -1.35 -2.51 -7.66
C ASP A 39 -0.47 -2.84 -6.47
N VAL A 40 -0.61 -2.12 -5.39
CA VAL A 40 0.23 -2.30 -4.22
C VAL A 40 -0.63 -2.51 -2.99
N VAL A 41 -0.30 -3.54 -2.23
CA VAL A 41 -0.90 -3.79 -0.92
C VAL A 41 0.18 -3.57 0.11
N LEU A 42 -0.06 -2.67 1.06
CA LEU A 42 0.87 -2.40 2.14
C LEU A 42 0.32 -3.01 3.42
N ASP A 43 1.09 -3.93 3.98
CA ASP A 43 0.73 -4.59 5.23
C ASP A 43 1.46 -3.87 6.35
N PHE A 44 0.71 -3.27 7.26
CA PHE A 44 1.25 -2.48 8.36
C PHE A 44 1.37 -3.26 9.66
N SER A 45 1.27 -4.58 9.62
CA SER A 45 1.26 -5.35 10.87
C SER A 45 2.56 -5.20 11.65
N ASN A 46 3.67 -4.89 10.99
CA ASN A 46 4.93 -4.68 11.68
C ASN A 46 5.23 -3.21 11.98
N VAL A 47 4.33 -2.32 11.65
CA VAL A 47 4.56 -0.89 11.87
C VAL A 47 3.92 -0.51 13.19
N THR A 48 4.75 -0.11 14.15
CA THR A 48 4.26 0.29 15.47
C THR A 48 3.56 1.64 15.37
N ILE A 49 4.20 2.59 14.72
CA ILE A 49 3.58 3.89 14.51
C ILE A 49 4.24 4.53 13.31
N LEU A 50 3.46 5.21 12.50
CA LEU A 50 3.98 5.88 11.34
C LEU A 50 4.34 7.30 11.71
N THR A 51 5.50 7.76 11.29
CA THR A 51 5.93 9.13 11.61
C THR A 51 5.71 10.02 10.41
N SER A 52 5.84 11.32 10.63
CA SER A 52 5.67 12.29 9.54
C SER A 52 6.71 12.08 8.45
N LYS A 53 7.84 11.46 8.76
CA LYS A 53 8.84 11.22 7.74
C LYS A 53 8.36 10.26 6.67
N SER A 54 7.46 9.36 7.00
CA SER A 54 6.95 8.39 6.05
C SER A 54 5.68 8.85 5.38
N LEU A 55 5.02 9.88 5.89
CA LEU A 55 3.78 10.35 5.29
C LEU A 55 3.98 10.91 3.88
N ALA A 56 5.04 11.69 3.69
CA ALA A 56 5.29 12.27 2.37
C ALA A 56 5.61 11.18 1.32
N PRO A 57 6.48 10.23 1.59
CA PRO A 57 6.69 9.14 0.64
C PRO A 57 5.43 8.34 0.36
N LEU A 58 4.58 8.17 1.37
CA LEU A 58 3.34 7.43 1.19
C LEU A 58 2.41 8.19 0.23
N MET A 59 2.34 9.50 0.37
CA MET A 59 1.54 10.31 -0.55
C MET A 59 2.11 10.29 -1.95
N LEU A 60 3.44 10.29 -2.08
CA LEU A 60 4.07 10.21 -3.38
C LEU A 60 3.77 8.87 -4.05
N LEU A 61 3.79 7.80 -3.29
CA LEU A 61 3.44 6.49 -3.83
C LEU A 61 2.01 6.47 -4.33
N ARG A 62 1.10 7.05 -3.57
CA ARG A 62 -0.29 7.11 -3.98
C ARG A 62 -0.41 7.88 -5.29
N GLY A 63 0.26 9.02 -5.39
CA GLY A 63 0.22 9.82 -6.61
C GLY A 63 0.78 9.07 -7.80
N LEU A 64 1.87 8.34 -7.60
CA LEU A 64 2.48 7.57 -8.66
C LEU A 64 1.52 6.49 -9.15
N LEU A 65 0.88 5.78 -8.23
CA LEU A 65 -0.05 4.74 -8.63
C LEU A 65 -1.27 5.33 -9.34
N ASN A 66 -1.73 6.48 -8.91
CA ASN A 66 -2.83 7.15 -9.60
C ASN A 66 -2.45 7.46 -11.04
N THR A 67 -1.21 7.85 -11.27
CA THR A 67 -0.74 8.15 -12.61
C THR A 67 -0.83 6.94 -13.51
N TYR A 68 -0.59 5.75 -12.96
CA TYR A 68 -0.69 4.52 -13.73
C TYR A 68 -2.08 3.90 -13.71
N GLY A 69 -3.03 4.51 -13.02
CA GLY A 69 -4.37 3.93 -12.90
C GLY A 69 -4.40 2.68 -12.04
N ARG A 70 -3.52 2.60 -11.05
CA ARG A 70 -3.42 1.42 -10.19
C ARG A 70 -3.87 1.75 -8.77
N ARG A 71 -4.07 0.73 -7.98
CA ARG A 71 -4.62 0.89 -6.63
C ARG A 71 -3.56 0.75 -5.56
N LEU A 72 -3.72 1.48 -4.48
CA LEU A 72 -2.91 1.34 -3.29
C LEU A 72 -3.87 1.01 -2.15
N VAL A 73 -3.70 -0.16 -1.55
CA VAL A 73 -4.58 -0.60 -0.46
C VAL A 73 -3.71 -0.88 0.76
N MET A 74 -4.14 -0.40 1.92
CA MET A 74 -3.41 -0.60 3.16
C MET A 74 -4.21 -1.47 4.10
N CYS A 75 -3.55 -2.34 4.83
CA CYS A 75 -4.24 -3.25 5.74
C CYS A 75 -3.44 -3.45 7.01
N CYS A 76 -4.09 -4.01 8.01
CA CYS A 76 -3.46 -4.39 9.28
C CYS A 76 -2.90 -3.18 10.03
N ILE A 77 -3.58 -2.03 9.95
CA ILE A 77 -3.11 -0.81 10.57
C ILE A 77 -3.58 -0.80 12.02
N ASN A 78 -2.66 -0.56 12.95
CA ASN A 78 -3.01 -0.55 14.36
C ASN A 78 -3.68 0.77 14.75
N PRO A 79 -4.31 0.85 15.92
CA PRO A 79 -5.04 2.06 16.30
C PRO A 79 -4.17 3.32 16.36
N ALA A 80 -2.91 3.18 16.78
CA ALA A 80 -2.04 4.36 16.85
C ALA A 80 -1.80 4.94 15.48
N THR A 81 -1.52 4.11 14.49
CA THR A 81 -1.30 4.57 13.13
C THR A 81 -2.60 5.06 12.50
N LYS A 82 -3.74 4.42 12.82
CA LYS A 82 -5.02 4.92 12.35
C LYS A 82 -5.26 6.34 12.87
N GLY A 83 -4.86 6.59 14.10
CA GLY A 83 -4.98 7.93 14.69
C GLY A 83 -4.18 8.97 13.92
N VAL A 84 -3.00 8.62 13.46
CA VAL A 84 -2.19 9.53 12.66
C VAL A 84 -2.91 9.87 11.36
N PHE A 85 -3.47 8.89 10.68
CA PHE A 85 -4.20 9.14 9.45
C PHE A 85 -5.45 9.98 9.71
N SER A 86 -6.13 9.74 10.82
CA SER A 86 -7.34 10.47 11.12
C SER A 86 -7.04 11.93 11.41
N VAL A 87 -6.01 12.19 12.22
CA VAL A 87 -5.65 13.55 12.59
C VAL A 87 -5.19 14.35 11.38
N THR A 88 -4.53 13.70 10.44
CA THR A 88 -4.04 14.39 9.26
C THR A 88 -5.05 14.35 8.12
N ALA A 89 -6.20 13.76 8.34
CA ALA A 89 -7.25 13.64 7.34
C ALA A 89 -6.82 12.78 6.16
N LEU A 90 -5.80 11.95 6.33
CA LEU A 90 -5.34 11.10 5.25
C LEU A 90 -6.15 9.82 5.14
N ASP A 91 -6.95 9.50 6.16
CA ASP A 91 -7.78 8.31 6.10
C ASP A 91 -8.77 8.40 4.93
N ALA A 92 -9.16 9.60 4.51
CA ALA A 92 -10.06 9.73 3.38
C ALA A 92 -9.33 9.63 2.06
N ALA A 93 -8.01 9.72 2.07
CA ALA A 93 -7.22 9.68 0.84
C ALA A 93 -6.76 8.30 0.46
N PHE A 94 -6.83 7.34 1.39
CA PHE A 94 -6.31 6.00 1.12
C PHE A 94 -7.38 4.94 1.29
N GLU A 95 -7.23 3.84 0.58
CA GLU A 95 -8.11 2.69 0.80
C GLU A 95 -7.52 1.88 1.93
N ILE A 96 -8.25 1.76 3.02
CA ILE A 96 -7.78 1.07 4.22
C ILE A 96 -8.78 -0.03 4.55
N VAL A 97 -8.27 -1.25 4.69
CA VAL A 97 -9.12 -2.38 5.05
C VAL A 97 -8.53 -3.08 6.26
N GLU A 98 -9.25 -4.02 6.81
CA GLU A 98 -8.87 -4.62 8.07
C GLU A 98 -7.71 -5.57 7.96
N ASP A 99 -7.72 -6.45 7.02
CA ASP A 99 -6.69 -7.47 6.96
C ASP A 99 -6.20 -7.69 5.53
N LYS A 100 -5.19 -8.52 5.41
CA LYS A 100 -4.55 -8.76 4.14
C LYS A 100 -5.49 -9.44 3.15
N ALA A 101 -6.33 -10.34 3.62
CA ALA A 101 -7.26 -11.03 2.74
C ALA A 101 -8.23 -10.04 2.08
N ALA A 102 -8.72 -9.09 2.85
CA ALA A 102 -9.60 -8.07 2.30
C ALA A 102 -8.88 -7.20 1.29
N ALA A 103 -7.61 -6.88 1.56
CA ALA A 103 -6.82 -6.07 0.64
C ALA A 103 -6.58 -6.81 -0.67
N LEU A 104 -6.23 -8.08 -0.59
CA LEU A 104 -5.97 -8.85 -1.80
C LEU A 104 -7.24 -8.99 -2.64
N ALA A 105 -8.37 -9.11 -2.00
CA ALA A 105 -9.62 -9.22 -2.74
C ALA A 105 -9.90 -7.98 -3.58
N LEU A 106 -9.42 -6.83 -3.14
CA LEU A 106 -9.65 -5.60 -3.89
C LEU A 106 -8.75 -5.46 -5.10
N VAL A 107 -7.54 -6.00 -5.03
CA VAL A 107 -6.59 -5.81 -6.12
C VAL A 107 -6.45 -7.02 -7.03
N GLU A 108 -6.95 -8.18 -6.59
CA GLU A 108 -6.80 -9.33 -7.37
C GLU A 108 -7.61 -9.20 -8.60
N PRO A 109 -7.02 -9.42 -9.64
CA PRO A 109 -7.53 -9.03 -10.81
C PRO A 109 -8.65 -9.83 -11.16
N HIS A 110 -8.86 -10.36 -11.14
CA HIS A 110 -9.29 -10.73 -11.82
C HIS A 110 -9.99 -11.56 -12.36
N ALA A 111 -9.56 -12.27 -12.20
CA ALA A 111 -10.22 -13.25 -12.67
C ALA A 111 -11.64 -12.99 -12.55
N ASP A 112 -11.98 -12.68 -11.40
CA ASP A 112 -13.26 -12.46 -11.14
C ASP A 112 -13.81 -11.44 -11.89
N ARG A 113 -13.16 -10.38 -12.04
CA ARG A 113 -13.75 -9.35 -12.66
C ARG A 113 -13.94 -9.67 -14.04
N SER A 114 -13.08 -10.37 -14.61
CA SER A 114 -13.16 -10.59 -15.96
C SER A 114 -14.36 -11.42 -16.27
N ASP A 115 -14.79 -12.16 -15.35
CA ASP A 115 -15.85 -12.88 -15.63
C ASP A 115 -17.02 -12.23 -15.61
N SER A 116 -16.99 -11.24 -15.01
CA SER A 116 -18.06 -10.63 -14.82
C SER A 116 -18.50 -10.19 -16.00
N PRO A 117 -19.28 -10.51 -16.51
CA PRO A 117 -19.70 -9.96 -17.63
C PRO A 117 -20.69 -9.12 -17.49
#